data_6afe8eff6de285e1505457afb9387ac1
#
_entry.id   6afe8eff6de285e1505457afb9387ac1
#
_cell.length_a   1.000
_cell.length_b   1.000
_cell.length_c   1.000
_cell.angle_alpha   90.00
_cell.angle_beta   90.00
_cell.angle_gamma   90.00
#
_symmetry.space_group_name_H-M   'P 1'
#
loop_
_entity.id
_entity.type
_entity.pdbx_description
1 polymer ?
#
loop_
_entity_poly.entity_id
_entity_poly.type
_entity_poly.pdbx_seq_one_letter_code
_entity_poly.pdbx_strand_id
1 'polypeptide(L)'
;MDATYEGDLGAAAGVPFRVGRESKAEFGEPGAGRTYEYWKSLPASGSTGESDNAVQAYNYRLCLTNDPDNRILFPKPASYNRNEYVSLIEDVWTGKNTQRAMLKVTGEMMEENRRHIAGGNQTKLPGDSWGIRKLSSIVKLPNQKTDGNNQHAAFISTDLPEENWPWPTSSWEWRDKFAKRLKDYTLGLFWFAQNDPELPEHFRKAMLEWGLAKDEYQDNEYFPRQVYVREGRRFEGVYFFTAKDALPTAPGKRPPLHGSSVTASHYALDSHAARKREAGRVHLDGFISYPTAVYTVPLGVILPRNVDNLLLPVPVSGSHIG
;
A
#
# COMPACT_ATOMS: atom_id res chain seq x y z
N MET A 1 13.06 -12.64 -21.03
CA MET A 1 11.96 -12.37 -20.10
C MET A 1 12.45 -11.37 -19.08
N ASP A 2 11.66 -10.33 -18.79
CA ASP A 2 11.89 -9.43 -17.67
C ASP A 2 10.72 -9.61 -16.67
N ALA A 3 11.04 -10.21 -15.53
CA ALA A 3 10.12 -10.48 -14.44
C ALA A 3 10.48 -9.64 -13.20
N THR A 4 11.18 -8.52 -13.40
CA THR A 4 11.46 -7.55 -12.35
C THR A 4 10.29 -6.58 -12.18
N TYR A 5 10.20 -5.95 -11.04
CA TYR A 5 9.19 -4.90 -10.79
C TYR A 5 9.51 -3.61 -11.56
N GLU A 6 10.78 -3.37 -11.85
CA GLU A 6 11.26 -2.14 -12.48
C GLU A 6 11.09 -2.14 -14.00
N GLY A 7 11.21 -3.32 -14.65
CA GLY A 7 11.12 -3.45 -16.09
C GLY A 7 12.27 -2.76 -16.83
N ASP A 8 13.47 -2.72 -16.25
CA ASP A 8 14.61 -2.00 -16.84
C ASP A 8 15.06 -2.62 -18.17
N LEU A 9 14.97 -3.96 -18.34
CA LEU A 9 15.26 -4.62 -19.59
C LEU A 9 14.24 -4.25 -20.68
N GLY A 10 12.94 -4.19 -20.33
CA GLY A 10 11.89 -3.76 -21.24
C GLY A 10 12.13 -2.33 -21.75
N ALA A 11 12.50 -1.42 -20.84
CA ALA A 11 12.81 -0.04 -21.18
C ALA A 11 14.08 0.06 -22.05
N ALA A 12 15.15 -0.69 -21.73
CA ALA A 12 16.38 -0.75 -22.52
C ALA A 12 16.15 -1.35 -23.92
N ALA A 13 15.18 -2.25 -24.06
CA ALA A 13 14.76 -2.80 -25.35
C ALA A 13 13.90 -1.83 -26.19
N GLY A 14 13.61 -0.63 -25.67
CA GLY A 14 12.84 0.39 -26.38
C GLY A 14 11.32 0.15 -26.38
N VAL A 15 10.80 -0.72 -25.50
CA VAL A 15 9.33 -0.90 -25.36
C VAL A 15 8.73 0.36 -24.75
N PRO A 16 7.72 0.99 -25.38
CA PRO A 16 7.01 2.13 -24.79
C PRO A 16 6.34 1.74 -23.47
N PHE A 17 6.31 2.68 -22.52
CA PHE A 17 5.69 2.45 -21.21
C PHE A 17 5.04 3.71 -20.66
N ARG A 18 4.16 3.50 -19.68
CA ARG A 18 3.49 4.54 -18.90
C ARG A 18 3.95 4.49 -17.43
N VAL A 19 3.92 5.62 -16.77
CA VAL A 19 4.13 5.78 -15.33
C VAL A 19 3.14 6.81 -14.80
N GLY A 20 2.70 6.67 -13.56
CA GLY A 20 1.71 7.57 -12.98
C GLY A 20 0.28 7.16 -13.33
N ARG A 21 -0.67 8.03 -13.08
CA ARG A 21 -2.10 7.73 -13.21
C ARG A 21 -2.68 8.30 -14.50
N GLU A 22 -3.40 7.46 -15.24
CA GLU A 22 -4.24 7.90 -16.35
C GLU A 22 -5.46 8.64 -15.83
N SER A 23 -5.99 9.57 -16.62
CA SER A 23 -7.23 10.23 -16.28
C SER A 23 -8.44 9.30 -16.45
N LYS A 24 -9.50 9.57 -15.70
CA LYS A 24 -10.78 8.89 -15.90
C LYS A 24 -11.32 9.06 -17.33
N ALA A 25 -11.04 10.19 -17.98
CA ALA A 25 -11.50 10.47 -19.34
C ALA A 25 -10.85 9.55 -20.39
N GLU A 26 -9.62 9.06 -20.14
CA GLU A 26 -8.87 8.27 -21.12
C GLU A 26 -9.49 6.88 -21.35
N PHE A 27 -9.80 6.16 -20.30
CA PHE A 27 -10.34 4.80 -20.39
C PHE A 27 -11.74 4.66 -19.77
N GLY A 28 -12.26 5.69 -19.10
CA GLY A 28 -13.56 5.65 -18.42
C GLY A 28 -13.62 4.69 -17.25
N GLU A 29 -12.48 4.48 -16.58
CA GLU A 29 -12.37 3.55 -15.46
C GLU A 29 -12.87 4.19 -14.16
N PRO A 30 -13.58 3.42 -13.31
CA PRO A 30 -13.92 3.89 -11.98
C PRO A 30 -12.65 3.99 -11.11
N GLY A 31 -12.50 5.08 -10.38
CA GLY A 31 -11.35 5.29 -9.52
C GLY A 31 -10.06 5.74 -10.22
N ALA A 32 -10.06 5.94 -11.54
CA ALA A 32 -8.90 6.41 -12.27
C ALA A 32 -8.55 7.87 -11.94
N GLY A 33 -7.25 8.19 -12.03
CA GLY A 33 -6.70 9.51 -11.78
C GLY A 33 -6.68 9.87 -10.30
N ARG A 34 -6.69 11.18 -9.99
CA ARG A 34 -6.75 11.65 -8.61
C ARG A 34 -8.11 11.36 -8.01
N THR A 35 -8.14 10.48 -6.99
CA THR A 35 -9.38 9.97 -6.41
C THR A 35 -9.25 9.73 -4.93
N TYR A 36 -10.35 9.98 -4.21
CA TYR A 36 -10.55 9.59 -2.83
C TYR A 36 -11.71 8.60 -2.81
N GLU A 37 -11.49 7.44 -2.26
CA GLU A 37 -12.51 6.40 -2.22
C GLU A 37 -12.75 5.92 -0.79
N TYR A 38 -14.02 5.66 -0.51
CA TYR A 38 -14.40 4.95 0.70
C TYR A 38 -14.50 3.48 0.35
N TRP A 39 -13.63 2.67 0.84
CA TRP A 39 -13.60 1.22 0.70
C TRP A 39 -14.88 0.63 0.06
N LYS A 40 -14.76 0.08 -1.14
CA LYS A 40 -15.87 -0.51 -1.93
C LYS A 40 -17.01 0.45 -2.28
N SER A 41 -16.76 1.73 -2.46
CA SER A 41 -17.80 2.71 -2.79
C SER A 41 -17.39 3.67 -3.90
N LEU A 42 -18.32 4.55 -4.25
CA LEU A 42 -18.07 5.60 -5.25
C LEU A 42 -17.00 6.60 -4.77
N PRO A 43 -16.29 7.25 -5.70
CA PRO A 43 -15.33 8.29 -5.37
C PRO A 43 -15.95 9.37 -4.48
N ALA A 44 -15.20 9.76 -3.44
CA ALA A 44 -15.60 10.78 -2.50
C ALA A 44 -15.42 12.19 -3.09
N SER A 45 -16.01 13.19 -2.41
CA SER A 45 -15.88 14.61 -2.77
C SER A 45 -14.41 15.02 -2.88
N GLY A 46 -14.08 15.78 -3.93
CA GLY A 46 -12.74 16.24 -4.26
C GLY A 46 -11.95 15.30 -5.16
N SER A 47 -12.51 14.15 -5.55
CA SER A 47 -11.97 13.33 -6.61
C SER A 47 -12.14 14.06 -7.94
N THR A 48 -11.04 14.34 -8.64
CA THR A 48 -11.07 15.02 -9.95
C THR A 48 -11.04 14.05 -11.11
N GLY A 49 -10.45 12.87 -10.92
CA GLY A 49 -10.21 11.91 -12.00
C GLY A 49 -9.17 12.37 -13.02
N GLU A 50 -8.39 13.40 -12.70
CA GLU A 50 -7.33 13.92 -13.56
C GLU A 50 -6.08 13.05 -13.47
N SER A 51 -5.34 12.94 -14.58
CA SER A 51 -4.05 12.26 -14.63
C SER A 51 -2.99 13.03 -13.83
N ASP A 52 -2.01 12.30 -13.30
CA ASP A 52 -0.79 12.86 -12.72
C ASP A 52 0.36 11.83 -12.73
N ASN A 53 1.53 12.24 -12.25
CA ASN A 53 2.71 11.37 -12.17
C ASN A 53 2.80 10.57 -10.86
N ALA A 54 1.75 10.55 -10.07
CA ALA A 54 1.75 9.86 -8.80
C ALA A 54 1.76 8.34 -8.99
N VAL A 55 2.58 7.67 -8.18
CA VAL A 55 2.68 6.23 -8.10
C VAL A 55 2.26 5.82 -6.69
N GLN A 56 1.49 4.75 -6.56
CA GLN A 56 1.05 4.25 -5.27
C GLN A 56 2.23 3.89 -4.35
N ALA A 57 2.07 4.11 -3.06
CA ALA A 57 3.14 3.97 -2.08
C ALA A 57 3.75 2.57 -2.02
N TYR A 58 5.05 2.52 -1.75
CA TYR A 58 5.78 1.28 -1.49
C TYR A 58 6.01 1.08 0.00
N ASN A 59 6.22 -0.17 0.37
CA ASN A 59 6.65 -0.56 1.70
C ASN A 59 7.63 -1.74 1.65
N TYR A 60 7.94 -2.31 2.81
CA TYR A 60 8.55 -3.63 2.94
C TYR A 60 7.53 -4.62 3.48
N ARG A 61 7.62 -5.89 3.05
CA ARG A 61 6.89 -7.02 3.63
C ARG A 61 7.76 -7.58 4.75
N LEU A 62 7.39 -7.27 5.99
CA LEU A 62 8.19 -7.62 7.16
C LEU A 62 7.87 -9.02 7.67
N CYS A 63 8.86 -9.74 8.13
CA CYS A 63 8.65 -10.93 8.93
C CYS A 63 8.65 -10.54 10.41
N LEU A 64 7.46 -10.48 11.00
CA LEU A 64 7.26 -10.08 12.39
C LEU A 64 6.93 -11.27 13.27
N THR A 65 7.25 -11.15 14.55
CA THR A 65 6.88 -12.14 15.57
C THR A 65 6.52 -11.47 16.90
N ASN A 66 5.67 -12.13 17.67
CA ASN A 66 5.41 -11.83 19.08
C ASN A 66 5.96 -12.92 20.02
N ASP A 67 6.71 -13.87 19.49
CA ASP A 67 7.44 -14.85 20.28
C ASP A 67 8.61 -14.16 21.01
N PRO A 68 8.61 -14.09 22.36
CA PRO A 68 9.63 -13.37 23.09
C PRO A 68 11.05 -13.93 22.88
N ASP A 69 11.19 -15.23 22.58
CA ASP A 69 12.48 -15.87 22.37
C ASP A 69 13.06 -15.61 20.98
N ASN A 70 12.18 -15.31 20.02
CA ASN A 70 12.55 -15.01 18.62
C ASN A 70 12.42 -13.53 18.24
N ARG A 71 11.96 -12.67 19.14
CA ARG A 71 11.66 -11.27 18.85
C ARG A 71 12.88 -10.35 19.06
N ILE A 72 13.14 -9.51 18.06
CA ILE A 72 14.03 -8.35 18.17
C ILE A 72 13.19 -7.08 18.09
N LEU A 73 13.26 -6.24 19.13
CA LEU A 73 12.57 -4.94 19.12
C LEU A 73 13.13 -4.04 18.00
N PHE A 74 12.29 -3.17 17.50
CA PHE A 74 12.68 -2.29 16.38
C PHE A 74 13.77 -1.30 16.81
N PRO A 75 14.91 -1.27 16.12
CA PRO A 75 15.99 -0.33 16.44
C PRO A 75 15.60 1.09 16.02
N LYS A 76 16.13 2.09 16.75
CA LYS A 76 16.04 3.48 16.34
C LYS A 76 17.01 3.75 15.19
N PRO A 77 16.52 4.10 13.98
CA PRO A 77 17.45 4.42 12.89
C PRO A 77 18.20 5.72 13.15
N ALA A 78 19.41 5.82 12.61
CA ALA A 78 20.25 7.01 12.78
C ALA A 78 19.61 8.29 12.20
N SER A 79 18.82 8.13 11.12
CA SER A 79 18.09 9.22 10.46
C SER A 79 16.71 9.51 11.06
N TYR A 80 16.43 8.98 12.27
CA TYR A 80 15.11 9.13 12.91
C TYR A 80 14.70 10.59 13.07
N ASN A 81 13.54 10.91 12.54
CA ASN A 81 12.89 12.21 12.72
C ASN A 81 11.49 12.03 13.31
N ARG A 82 11.31 12.37 14.59
CA ARG A 82 10.05 12.24 15.32
C ARG A 82 8.89 12.92 14.60
N ASN A 83 9.12 14.05 13.94
CA ASN A 83 8.08 14.84 13.30
C ASN A 83 7.35 14.10 12.16
N GLU A 84 7.95 13.07 11.60
CA GLU A 84 7.31 12.24 10.59
C GLU A 84 6.14 11.40 11.14
N TYR A 85 6.12 11.16 12.45
CA TYR A 85 5.19 10.23 13.09
C TYR A 85 4.23 10.88 14.08
N VAL A 86 4.42 12.16 14.42
CA VAL A 86 3.65 12.83 15.49
C VAL A 86 2.14 12.84 15.28
N SER A 87 1.68 12.82 14.01
CA SER A 87 0.26 12.75 13.73
C SER A 87 -0.40 11.43 14.16
N LEU A 88 0.40 10.36 14.37
CA LEU A 88 -0.07 9.09 14.93
C LEU A 88 -0.58 9.24 16.37
N ILE A 89 -0.02 10.19 17.14
CA ILE A 89 -0.43 10.43 18.54
C ILE A 89 -1.93 10.71 18.59
N GLU A 90 -2.39 11.68 17.81
CA GLU A 90 -3.81 12.03 17.73
C GLU A 90 -4.66 10.86 17.21
N ASP A 91 -4.18 10.14 16.19
CA ASP A 91 -4.89 9.02 15.61
C ASP A 91 -5.05 7.84 16.59
N VAL A 92 -4.07 7.63 17.49
CA VAL A 92 -4.18 6.62 18.55
C VAL A 92 -5.13 7.08 19.66
N TRP A 93 -4.99 8.32 20.15
CA TRP A 93 -5.82 8.84 21.22
C TRP A 93 -7.30 8.98 20.86
N THR A 94 -7.61 9.31 19.61
CA THR A 94 -8.99 9.53 19.16
C THR A 94 -9.60 8.32 18.45
N GLY A 95 -8.80 7.35 18.04
CA GLY A 95 -9.24 6.23 17.20
C GLY A 95 -9.47 6.64 15.74
N LYS A 96 -8.93 7.78 15.31
CA LYS A 96 -9.09 8.27 13.95
C LYS A 96 -8.44 7.33 12.95
N ASN A 97 -9.16 7.04 11.85
CA ASN A 97 -8.73 6.10 10.82
C ASN A 97 -9.35 6.46 9.47
N THR A 98 -9.00 5.72 8.40
CA THR A 98 -9.45 6.00 7.02
C THR A 98 -10.69 5.20 6.59
N GLN A 99 -11.32 4.46 7.51
CA GLN A 99 -12.47 3.62 7.15
C GLN A 99 -13.73 4.45 6.90
N ARG A 100 -14.59 3.96 6.02
CA ARG A 100 -15.89 4.59 5.70
C ARG A 100 -16.73 4.88 6.96
N ALA A 101 -16.61 4.04 7.99
CA ALA A 101 -17.31 4.22 9.25
C ALA A 101 -17.00 5.57 9.92
N MET A 102 -15.79 6.13 9.69
CA MET A 102 -15.39 7.43 10.22
C MET A 102 -16.23 8.60 9.70
N LEU A 103 -16.92 8.45 8.57
CA LEU A 103 -17.87 9.47 8.09
C LEU A 103 -19.03 9.74 9.06
N LYS A 104 -19.35 8.79 9.94
CA LYS A 104 -20.42 8.88 10.93
C LYS A 104 -19.88 9.20 12.32
N VAL A 105 -18.58 9.32 12.48
CA VAL A 105 -17.93 9.59 13.77
C VAL A 105 -17.85 11.11 13.96
N THR A 106 -18.45 11.58 15.05
CA THR A 106 -18.42 13.00 15.43
C THR A 106 -17.20 13.33 16.27
N GLY A 107 -16.88 14.62 16.42
CA GLY A 107 -15.84 15.08 17.34
C GLY A 107 -16.13 14.66 18.80
N GLU A 108 -17.38 14.63 19.22
CA GLU A 108 -17.79 14.18 20.55
C GLU A 108 -17.49 12.69 20.75
N MET A 109 -17.78 11.84 19.76
CA MET A 109 -17.44 10.42 19.80
C MET A 109 -15.92 10.20 19.88
N MET A 110 -15.14 10.99 19.17
CA MET A 110 -13.66 10.93 19.23
C MET A 110 -13.16 11.33 20.62
N GLU A 111 -13.74 12.38 21.22
CA GLU A 111 -13.37 12.82 22.57
C GLU A 111 -13.81 11.83 23.65
N GLU A 112 -14.95 11.18 23.48
CA GLU A 112 -15.37 10.07 24.34
C GLU A 112 -14.41 8.89 24.22
N ASN A 113 -13.96 8.55 23.00
CA ASN A 113 -12.97 7.51 22.77
C ASN A 113 -11.62 7.86 23.41
N ARG A 114 -11.20 9.13 23.36
CA ARG A 114 -9.99 9.62 24.06
C ARG A 114 -10.06 9.36 25.57
N ARG A 115 -11.19 9.70 26.20
CA ARG A 115 -11.41 9.42 27.63
C ARG A 115 -11.41 7.92 27.92
N HIS A 116 -11.99 7.11 27.03
CA HIS A 116 -12.00 5.65 27.15
C HIS A 116 -10.59 5.08 27.11
N ILE A 117 -9.76 5.56 26.17
CA ILE A 117 -8.34 5.18 26.06
C ILE A 117 -7.55 5.66 27.27
N ALA A 118 -7.78 6.88 27.77
CA ALA A 118 -7.15 7.40 28.98
C ALA A 118 -7.45 6.54 30.22
N GLY A 119 -8.58 5.84 30.23
CA GLY A 119 -8.95 4.84 31.25
C GLY A 119 -8.25 3.47 31.10
N GLY A 120 -7.24 3.34 30.21
CA GLY A 120 -6.49 2.11 30.03
C GLY A 120 -7.11 1.12 29.04
N ASN A 121 -8.11 1.53 28.29
CA ASN A 121 -8.82 0.67 27.33
C ASN A 121 -8.27 0.85 25.91
N GLN A 122 -8.58 -0.11 25.03
CA GLN A 122 -8.33 0.02 23.59
C GLN A 122 -9.41 0.87 22.93
N THR A 123 -9.14 1.32 21.70
CA THR A 123 -10.14 2.05 20.91
C THR A 123 -11.44 1.26 20.76
N LYS A 124 -12.57 1.97 20.80
CA LYS A 124 -13.90 1.42 20.51
C LYS A 124 -14.50 1.95 19.21
N LEU A 125 -13.78 2.83 18.50
CA LEU A 125 -14.29 3.38 17.25
C LEU A 125 -14.27 2.35 16.12
N PRO A 126 -15.28 2.36 15.27
CA PRO A 126 -15.43 1.36 14.21
C PRO A 126 -14.29 1.46 13.18
N GLY A 127 -13.78 0.30 12.77
CA GLY A 127 -12.70 0.18 11.76
C GLY A 127 -11.30 0.51 12.28
N ASP A 128 -11.17 0.94 13.53
CA ASP A 128 -9.87 1.18 14.13
C ASP A 128 -9.25 -0.09 14.71
N SER A 129 -7.94 -0.05 14.91
CA SER A 129 -7.12 -1.16 15.37
C SER A 129 -6.18 -0.72 16.49
N TRP A 130 -5.62 -1.69 17.23
CA TRP A 130 -4.74 -1.45 18.37
C TRP A 130 -3.41 -2.18 18.24
N GLY A 131 -2.36 -1.65 18.87
CA GLY A 131 -1.02 -2.23 18.85
C GLY A 131 -0.49 -2.33 17.41
N ILE A 132 0.19 -3.43 17.10
CA ILE A 132 0.81 -3.63 15.78
C ILE A 132 -0.18 -3.46 14.63
N ARG A 133 -1.45 -3.83 14.81
CA ARG A 133 -2.48 -3.72 13.79
C ARG A 133 -2.90 -2.27 13.48
N LYS A 134 -2.50 -1.30 14.29
CA LYS A 134 -2.69 0.12 13.99
C LYS A 134 -1.81 0.58 12.83
N LEU A 135 -0.64 -0.03 12.66
CA LEU A 135 0.39 0.38 11.70
C LEU A 135 0.63 -0.62 10.57
N SER A 136 0.31 -1.89 10.80
CA SER A 136 0.59 -2.98 9.87
C SER A 136 -0.56 -3.97 9.86
N SER A 137 -1.02 -4.37 8.69
CA SER A 137 -1.82 -5.59 8.57
C SER A 137 -0.89 -6.78 8.80
N ILE A 138 -1.40 -7.81 9.49
CA ILE A 138 -0.62 -9.00 9.80
C ILE A 138 -1.36 -10.25 9.35
N VAL A 139 -0.64 -11.12 8.63
CA VAL A 139 -1.12 -12.42 8.16
C VAL A 139 -0.24 -13.50 8.75
N LYS A 140 -0.86 -14.52 9.36
CA LYS A 140 -0.12 -15.61 10.02
C LYS A 140 0.75 -16.37 9.04
N LEU A 141 1.98 -16.61 9.45
CA LEU A 141 2.94 -17.51 8.84
C LEU A 141 3.26 -18.67 9.80
N PRO A 142 3.91 -19.75 9.35
CA PRO A 142 4.41 -20.79 10.23
C PRO A 142 5.37 -20.26 11.31
N ASN A 143 5.59 -21.03 12.35
CA ASN A 143 6.56 -20.78 13.44
C ASN A 143 6.31 -19.46 14.19
N GLN A 144 5.05 -19.15 14.53
CA GLN A 144 4.63 -17.95 15.26
C GLN A 144 5.05 -16.63 14.61
N LYS A 145 5.27 -16.64 13.29
CA LYS A 145 5.60 -15.46 12.50
C LYS A 145 4.36 -14.88 11.84
N THR A 146 4.50 -13.66 11.39
CA THR A 146 3.49 -12.98 10.56
C THR A 146 4.15 -12.20 9.43
N ASP A 147 3.48 -12.18 8.29
CA ASP A 147 3.75 -11.22 7.24
C ASP A 147 3.17 -9.87 7.66
N GLY A 148 4.02 -8.90 7.89
CA GLY A 148 3.66 -7.51 8.18
C GLY A 148 3.64 -6.67 6.92
N ASN A 149 2.45 -6.23 6.52
CA ASN A 149 2.24 -5.33 5.39
C ASN A 149 1.78 -3.95 5.92
N ASN A 150 1.47 -3.00 5.05
CA ASN A 150 0.89 -1.72 5.45
C ASN A 150 -0.50 -1.89 6.12
N GLN A 151 -0.93 -0.86 6.82
CA GLN A 151 -2.31 -0.77 7.34
C GLN A 151 -3.07 0.31 6.56
N HIS A 152 -3.88 -0.11 5.61
CA HIS A 152 -4.66 0.80 4.77
C HIS A 152 -5.80 1.52 5.51
N ALA A 153 -6.17 1.05 6.69
CA ALA A 153 -7.11 1.75 7.57
C ALA A 153 -6.46 2.90 8.36
N ALA A 154 -5.14 3.07 8.29
CA ALA A 154 -4.40 4.09 9.02
C ALA A 154 -3.95 5.22 8.10
N PHE A 155 -3.87 6.44 8.64
CA PHE A 155 -3.27 7.59 7.93
C PHE A 155 -1.75 7.51 7.87
N ILE A 156 -1.13 6.84 8.85
CA ILE A 156 0.30 6.51 8.88
C ILE A 156 0.42 5.00 9.02
N SER A 157 1.17 4.40 8.12
CA SER A 157 1.50 2.97 8.12
C SER A 157 2.91 2.76 7.59
N THR A 158 3.27 1.54 7.26
CA THR A 158 4.57 1.24 6.64
C THR A 158 4.67 1.69 5.18
N ASP A 159 3.58 2.13 4.56
CA ASP A 159 3.59 2.81 3.26
C ASP A 159 4.21 4.20 3.39
N LEU A 160 5.13 4.54 2.48
CA LEU A 160 5.73 5.88 2.38
C LEU A 160 5.33 6.51 1.04
N PRO A 161 4.18 7.20 0.96
CA PRO A 161 3.73 7.81 -0.28
C PRO A 161 4.54 9.05 -0.67
N GLU A 162 4.45 9.44 -1.94
CA GLU A 162 5.08 10.59 -2.61
C GLU A 162 6.57 10.41 -2.87
N GLU A 163 7.34 9.95 -1.91
CA GLU A 163 8.79 9.85 -2.01
C GLU A 163 9.25 8.76 -3.01
N ASN A 164 8.36 7.83 -3.38
CA ASN A 164 8.64 6.74 -4.32
C ASN A 164 8.34 7.07 -5.79
N TRP A 165 7.70 8.20 -6.11
CA TRP A 165 7.28 8.51 -7.48
C TRP A 165 8.40 8.47 -8.54
N PRO A 166 9.64 8.88 -8.23
CA PRO A 166 10.73 8.74 -9.19
C PRO A 166 11.21 7.30 -9.43
N TRP A 167 10.89 6.33 -8.55
CA TRP A 167 11.41 4.96 -8.61
C TRP A 167 11.37 4.30 -9.99
N PRO A 168 10.24 4.33 -10.73
CA PRO A 168 10.13 3.60 -11.99
C PRO A 168 11.19 3.98 -13.03
N THR A 169 11.62 5.24 -13.04
CA THR A 169 12.53 5.79 -14.07
C THR A 169 13.91 6.20 -13.54
N SER A 170 14.14 6.04 -12.23
CA SER A 170 15.40 6.43 -11.60
C SER A 170 16.51 5.41 -11.80
N SER A 171 17.75 5.86 -11.58
CA SER A 171 18.92 4.98 -11.51
C SER A 171 18.88 4.05 -10.29
N TRP A 172 19.63 2.97 -10.32
CA TRP A 172 19.78 2.07 -9.18
C TRP A 172 20.38 2.77 -7.96
N GLU A 173 21.31 3.71 -8.14
CA GLU A 173 21.86 4.52 -7.05
C GLU A 173 20.76 5.32 -6.32
N TRP A 174 19.80 5.88 -7.05
CA TRP A 174 18.66 6.57 -6.46
C TRP A 174 17.72 5.59 -5.74
N ARG A 175 17.46 4.44 -6.36
CA ARG A 175 16.61 3.39 -5.79
C ARG A 175 17.19 2.85 -4.49
N ASP A 176 18.51 2.65 -4.41
CA ASP A 176 19.20 2.23 -3.18
C ASP A 176 19.07 3.27 -2.06
N LYS A 177 19.20 4.55 -2.39
CA LYS A 177 18.99 5.65 -1.43
C LYS A 177 17.54 5.67 -0.92
N PHE A 178 16.58 5.50 -1.80
CA PHE A 178 15.17 5.43 -1.42
C PHE A 178 14.86 4.16 -0.61
N ALA A 179 15.40 3.00 -0.99
CA ALA A 179 15.24 1.76 -0.24
C ALA A 179 15.74 1.90 1.20
N LYS A 180 16.92 2.52 1.38
CA LYS A 180 17.43 2.85 2.71
C LYS A 180 16.52 3.84 3.45
N ARG A 181 16.04 4.89 2.79
CA ARG A 181 15.10 5.87 3.35
C ARG A 181 13.81 5.19 3.83
N LEU A 182 13.25 4.29 3.04
CA LEU A 182 12.04 3.53 3.35
C LEU A 182 12.26 2.56 4.52
N LYS A 183 13.44 1.90 4.59
CA LYS A 183 13.84 1.08 5.75
C LYS A 183 13.88 1.93 7.01
N ASP A 184 14.58 3.07 6.97
CA ASP A 184 14.72 3.98 8.12
C ASP A 184 13.36 4.53 8.56
N TYR A 185 12.48 4.91 7.62
CA TYR A 185 11.11 5.32 7.92
C TYR A 185 10.32 4.21 8.61
N THR A 186 10.37 2.99 8.09
CA THR A 186 9.64 1.84 8.64
C THR A 186 10.11 1.51 10.05
N LEU A 187 11.41 1.41 10.26
CA LEU A 187 12.00 1.17 11.59
C LEU A 187 11.66 2.30 12.56
N GLY A 188 11.77 3.56 12.09
CA GLY A 188 11.44 4.74 12.88
C GLY A 188 9.98 4.79 13.31
N LEU A 189 9.06 4.40 12.45
CA LEU A 189 7.62 4.32 12.76
C LEU A 189 7.35 3.34 13.89
N PHE A 190 7.88 2.12 13.81
CA PHE A 190 7.70 1.12 14.85
C PHE A 190 8.42 1.49 16.14
N TRP A 191 9.63 2.05 16.04
CA TRP A 191 10.35 2.55 17.21
C TRP A 191 9.58 3.68 17.91
N PHE A 192 9.03 4.63 17.14
CA PHE A 192 8.16 5.69 17.67
C PHE A 192 6.95 5.09 18.42
N ALA A 193 6.27 4.14 17.81
CA ALA A 193 5.09 3.50 18.40
C ALA A 193 5.40 2.70 19.67
N GLN A 194 6.63 2.20 19.83
CA GLN A 194 7.09 1.51 21.03
C GLN A 194 7.56 2.45 22.14
N ASN A 195 8.05 3.66 21.80
CA ASN A 195 8.84 4.47 22.74
C ASN A 195 8.33 5.89 22.98
N ASP A 196 7.52 6.47 22.09
CA ASP A 196 7.13 7.88 22.23
C ASP A 196 6.22 8.09 23.45
N PRO A 197 6.62 8.98 24.41
CA PRO A 197 5.90 9.14 25.68
C PRO A 197 4.50 9.78 25.53
N GLU A 198 4.20 10.45 24.42
CA GLU A 198 2.88 11.04 24.18
C GLU A 198 1.83 10.02 23.71
N LEU A 199 2.26 8.80 23.33
CA LEU A 199 1.36 7.69 23.09
C LEU A 199 0.89 7.05 24.39
N PRO A 200 -0.34 6.51 24.45
CA PRO A 200 -0.83 5.79 25.63
C PRO A 200 0.12 4.67 26.06
N GLU A 201 0.43 4.57 27.35
CA GLU A 201 1.36 3.55 27.86
C GLU A 201 0.96 2.13 27.46
N HIS A 202 -0.33 1.80 27.57
CA HIS A 202 -0.85 0.48 27.20
C HIS A 202 -0.85 0.22 25.68
N PHE A 203 -0.87 1.28 24.84
CA PHE A 203 -0.62 1.15 23.42
C PHE A 203 0.85 0.77 23.16
N ARG A 204 1.80 1.50 23.79
CA ARG A 204 3.23 1.21 23.69
C ARG A 204 3.56 -0.21 24.19
N LYS A 205 2.95 -0.65 25.27
CA LYS A 205 3.08 -2.03 25.78
C LYS A 205 2.61 -3.05 24.74
N ALA A 206 1.46 -2.84 24.11
CA ALA A 206 0.98 -3.71 23.04
C ALA A 206 1.91 -3.71 21.80
N MET A 207 2.54 -2.58 21.50
CA MET A 207 3.55 -2.49 20.44
C MET A 207 4.84 -3.23 20.81
N LEU A 208 5.26 -3.21 22.07
CA LEU A 208 6.45 -3.91 22.58
C LEU A 208 6.30 -5.44 22.59
N GLU A 209 5.10 -5.96 22.41
CA GLU A 209 4.87 -7.41 22.20
C GLU A 209 5.38 -7.89 20.83
N TRP A 210 5.68 -6.99 19.90
CA TRP A 210 6.06 -7.30 18.52
C TRP A 210 7.45 -6.82 18.17
N GLY A 211 8.09 -7.53 17.24
CA GLY A 211 9.38 -7.16 16.67
C GLY A 211 9.69 -7.94 15.41
N LEU A 212 10.90 -7.75 14.90
CA LEU A 212 11.46 -8.53 13.79
C LEU A 212 11.76 -9.95 14.25
N ALA A 213 11.61 -10.94 13.36
CA ALA A 213 11.93 -12.32 13.65
C ALA A 213 13.47 -12.53 13.58
N LYS A 214 14.06 -12.97 14.69
CA LYS A 214 15.51 -13.15 14.85
C LYS A 214 16.12 -14.23 13.95
N ASP A 215 15.31 -15.19 13.54
CA ASP A 215 15.72 -16.29 12.67
C ASP A 215 15.54 -16.00 11.17
N GLU A 216 15.05 -14.78 10.81
CA GLU A 216 14.88 -14.34 9.43
C GLU A 216 15.86 -13.23 9.07
N TYR A 217 16.32 -13.20 7.81
CA TYR A 217 17.21 -12.15 7.28
C TYR A 217 18.43 -11.84 8.17
N GLN A 218 19.02 -12.83 8.80
CA GLN A 218 20.11 -12.69 9.77
C GLN A 218 21.32 -11.95 9.18
N ASP A 219 21.54 -12.09 7.89
CA ASP A 219 22.61 -11.45 7.12
C ASP A 219 22.24 -10.03 6.63
N ASN A 220 21.07 -9.49 7.03
CA ASN A 220 20.58 -8.16 6.68
C ASN A 220 19.87 -7.46 7.86
N GLU A 221 20.42 -7.60 9.06
CA GLU A 221 19.88 -6.96 10.27
C GLU A 221 18.42 -7.36 10.55
N TYR A 222 18.04 -8.59 10.21
CA TYR A 222 16.70 -9.17 10.39
C TYR A 222 15.61 -8.45 9.57
N PHE A 223 16.00 -7.70 8.56
CA PHE A 223 15.12 -6.88 7.74
C PHE A 223 15.10 -7.38 6.28
N PRO A 224 13.94 -7.39 5.58
CA PRO A 224 13.88 -7.85 4.19
C PRO A 224 14.73 -6.97 3.27
N ARG A 225 15.34 -7.58 2.25
CA ARG A 225 16.21 -6.88 1.31
C ARG A 225 15.44 -6.10 0.26
N GLN A 226 14.30 -6.63 -0.16
CA GLN A 226 13.57 -6.13 -1.31
C GLN A 226 12.45 -5.19 -0.92
N VAL A 227 12.43 -4.01 -1.53
CA VAL A 227 11.27 -3.11 -1.49
C VAL A 227 10.09 -3.79 -2.17
N TYR A 228 8.93 -3.73 -1.57
CA TYR A 228 7.70 -4.17 -2.19
C TYR A 228 7.19 -3.07 -3.13
N VAL A 229 7.64 -3.15 -4.37
CA VAL A 229 7.24 -2.26 -5.47
C VAL A 229 5.87 -2.69 -5.96
N ARG A 230 4.85 -1.86 -5.78
CA ARG A 230 3.47 -2.18 -6.14
C ARG A 230 3.13 -1.80 -7.57
N GLU A 231 3.79 -0.77 -8.07
CA GLU A 231 3.57 -0.24 -9.40
C GLU A 231 4.88 0.35 -9.93
N GLY A 232 5.24 0.01 -11.14
CA GLY A 232 6.42 0.53 -11.81
C GLY A 232 6.09 1.05 -13.20
N ARG A 233 6.90 0.70 -14.19
CA ARG A 233 6.59 0.90 -15.61
C ARG A 233 5.48 -0.07 -16.01
N ARG A 234 4.45 0.43 -16.68
CA ARG A 234 3.43 -0.36 -17.34
C ARG A 234 3.67 -0.28 -18.84
N PHE A 235 4.14 -1.38 -19.43
CA PHE A 235 4.56 -1.40 -20.82
C PHE A 235 3.38 -1.48 -21.77
N GLU A 236 3.55 -0.96 -22.99
CA GLU A 236 2.56 -1.11 -24.04
C GLU A 236 2.67 -2.50 -24.68
N GLY A 237 1.68 -3.34 -24.40
CA GLY A 237 1.58 -4.68 -24.96
C GLY A 237 0.63 -4.79 -26.15
N VAL A 238 0.56 -6.00 -26.71
CA VAL A 238 -0.42 -6.36 -27.74
C VAL A 238 -1.86 -6.16 -27.24
N TYR A 239 -2.09 -6.35 -25.96
CA TYR A 239 -3.34 -6.03 -25.27
C TYR A 239 -3.06 -5.07 -24.10
N PHE A 240 -3.92 -4.08 -23.93
CA PHE A 240 -3.85 -3.14 -22.81
C PHE A 240 -5.00 -3.40 -21.85
N PHE A 241 -4.69 -3.90 -20.65
CA PHE A 241 -5.67 -4.28 -19.64
C PHE A 241 -6.17 -3.06 -18.88
N THR A 242 -7.47 -3.00 -18.61
CA THR A 242 -8.12 -1.93 -17.86
C THR A 242 -9.06 -2.51 -16.80
N ALA A 243 -9.52 -1.69 -15.88
CA ALA A 243 -10.53 -2.11 -14.91
C ALA A 243 -11.79 -2.69 -15.56
N LYS A 244 -12.10 -2.32 -16.82
CA LYS A 244 -13.24 -2.87 -17.55
C LYS A 244 -13.09 -4.37 -17.87
N ASP A 245 -11.86 -4.86 -17.92
CA ASP A 245 -11.56 -6.29 -18.13
C ASP A 245 -11.78 -7.11 -16.86
N ALA A 246 -11.66 -6.48 -15.69
CA ALA A 246 -11.85 -7.12 -14.38
C ALA A 246 -13.26 -6.90 -13.80
N LEU A 247 -13.98 -5.88 -14.26
CA LEU A 247 -15.29 -5.52 -13.72
C LEU A 247 -16.45 -6.11 -14.55
N PRO A 248 -17.60 -6.38 -13.92
CA PRO A 248 -18.80 -6.84 -14.63
C PRO A 248 -19.21 -5.89 -15.75
N THR A 249 -19.58 -6.41 -16.90
CA THR A 249 -20.06 -5.64 -18.06
C THR A 249 -21.39 -4.94 -17.80
N ALA A 250 -22.20 -5.48 -16.89
CA ALA A 250 -23.46 -4.92 -16.39
C ALA A 250 -23.82 -5.57 -15.05
N PRO A 251 -24.76 -5.00 -14.26
CA PRO A 251 -25.26 -5.61 -13.03
C PRO A 251 -25.68 -7.07 -13.25
N GLY A 252 -25.16 -7.99 -12.43
CA GLY A 252 -25.43 -9.43 -12.52
C GLY A 252 -24.75 -10.17 -13.67
N LYS A 253 -23.91 -9.49 -14.45
CA LYS A 253 -23.06 -10.10 -15.49
C LYS A 253 -21.65 -10.34 -14.95
N ARG A 254 -20.89 -11.13 -15.68
CA ARG A 254 -19.47 -11.36 -15.43
C ARG A 254 -18.59 -10.35 -16.21
N PRO A 255 -17.31 -10.23 -15.85
CA PRO A 255 -16.31 -9.56 -16.66
C PRO A 255 -16.21 -10.17 -18.07
N PRO A 256 -15.60 -9.47 -19.03
CA PRO A 256 -15.29 -10.03 -20.35
C PRO A 256 -14.47 -11.32 -20.24
N LEU A 257 -14.66 -12.23 -21.20
CA LEU A 257 -13.85 -13.43 -21.34
C LEU A 257 -12.92 -13.27 -22.54
N HIS A 258 -11.61 -13.43 -22.31
CA HIS A 258 -10.61 -13.33 -23.36
C HIS A 258 -10.26 -14.72 -23.90
N GLY A 259 -10.44 -14.95 -25.19
CA GLY A 259 -10.13 -16.23 -25.85
C GLY A 259 -8.63 -16.60 -25.82
N SER A 260 -7.75 -15.61 -25.71
CA SER A 260 -6.30 -15.77 -25.54
C SER A 260 -5.83 -15.73 -24.09
N SER A 261 -6.71 -16.08 -23.14
CA SER A 261 -6.41 -16.02 -21.71
C SER A 261 -5.31 -16.99 -21.32
N VAL A 262 -4.35 -16.52 -20.53
CA VAL A 262 -3.26 -17.33 -19.93
C VAL A 262 -3.53 -17.66 -18.47
N THR A 263 -4.41 -16.90 -17.80
CA THR A 263 -4.79 -17.13 -16.41
C THR A 263 -6.15 -16.53 -16.10
N ALA A 264 -6.68 -16.88 -14.93
CA ALA A 264 -7.82 -16.24 -14.33
C ALA A 264 -7.47 -15.71 -12.95
N SER A 265 -8.11 -14.62 -12.55
CA SER A 265 -7.97 -14.02 -11.23
C SER A 265 -9.34 -13.60 -10.69
N HIS A 266 -9.42 -13.42 -9.38
CA HIS A 266 -10.54 -12.78 -8.68
C HIS A 266 -10.02 -11.78 -7.64
N TYR A 267 -8.74 -11.40 -7.76
CA TYR A 267 -8.15 -10.40 -6.88
C TYR A 267 -8.84 -9.04 -7.10
N ALA A 268 -9.13 -8.35 -6.02
CA ALA A 268 -9.73 -7.02 -6.09
C ALA A 268 -8.82 -6.06 -6.86
N LEU A 269 -9.41 -5.07 -7.53
CA LEU A 269 -8.66 -3.89 -7.95
C LEU A 269 -8.22 -3.19 -6.66
N ASP A 270 -6.92 -3.12 -6.44
CA ASP A 270 -6.31 -2.69 -5.19
C ASP A 270 -5.18 -1.70 -5.48
N SER A 271 -5.32 -0.49 -4.95
CA SER A 271 -4.32 0.54 -5.07
C SER A 271 -4.09 1.19 -3.71
N HIS A 272 -2.83 1.47 -3.42
CA HIS A 272 -2.42 2.12 -2.18
C HIS A 272 -2.36 3.64 -2.33
N ALA A 273 -2.33 4.34 -1.20
CA ALA A 273 -2.24 5.79 -1.20
C ALA A 273 -1.08 6.29 -2.07
N ALA A 274 -1.36 7.24 -2.94
CA ALA A 274 -0.35 7.89 -3.76
C ALA A 274 0.21 9.15 -3.09
N ARG A 275 -0.55 9.74 -2.14
CA ARG A 275 -0.16 10.95 -1.41
C ARG A 275 -0.25 10.77 0.09
N LYS A 276 0.56 11.53 0.82
CA LYS A 276 0.49 11.66 2.28
C LYS A 276 -0.87 12.25 2.68
N ARG A 277 -1.18 12.13 3.97
CA ARG A 277 -2.40 12.69 4.56
C ARG A 277 -2.55 14.19 4.23
N GLU A 278 -3.71 14.55 3.74
CA GLU A 278 -4.12 15.93 3.48
C GLU A 278 -5.01 16.46 4.61
N ALA A 279 -4.85 17.74 4.95
CA ALA A 279 -5.63 18.39 5.99
C ALA A 279 -7.13 18.36 5.63
N GLY A 280 -7.98 18.07 6.64
CA GLY A 280 -9.44 18.03 6.48
C GLY A 280 -9.98 16.79 5.75
N ARG A 281 -9.13 15.86 5.32
CA ARG A 281 -9.56 14.63 4.66
C ARG A 281 -9.61 13.44 5.59
N VAL A 282 -10.61 12.59 5.39
CA VAL A 282 -10.76 11.29 6.07
C VAL A 282 -10.26 10.11 5.23
N HIS A 283 -9.79 10.37 4.01
CA HIS A 283 -9.22 9.38 3.11
C HIS A 283 -7.90 9.84 2.53
N LEU A 284 -7.09 8.88 2.14
CA LEU A 284 -5.85 9.09 1.39
C LEU A 284 -6.15 9.08 -0.11
N ASP A 285 -5.49 9.98 -0.86
CA ASP A 285 -5.59 10.01 -2.32
C ASP A 285 -5.01 8.73 -2.93
N GLY A 286 -5.75 8.14 -3.85
CA GLY A 286 -5.35 6.96 -4.62
C GLY A 286 -5.58 5.63 -3.93
N PHE A 287 -6.03 5.61 -2.66
CA PHE A 287 -6.41 4.35 -2.03
C PHE A 287 -7.73 3.84 -2.62
N ILE A 288 -7.68 2.67 -3.28
CA ILE A 288 -8.82 2.03 -3.91
C ILE A 288 -8.89 0.56 -3.49
N SER A 289 -10.08 0.04 -3.29
CA SER A 289 -10.33 -1.38 -3.14
C SER A 289 -11.70 -1.73 -3.71
N TYR A 290 -11.68 -2.34 -4.89
CA TYR A 290 -12.88 -2.77 -5.60
C TYR A 290 -12.92 -4.29 -5.71
N PRO A 291 -13.91 -4.97 -5.14
CA PRO A 291 -14.03 -6.42 -5.31
C PRO A 291 -14.38 -6.75 -6.76
N THR A 292 -13.73 -7.78 -7.30
CA THR A 292 -13.99 -8.30 -8.64
C THR A 292 -14.70 -9.65 -8.56
N ALA A 293 -15.43 -10.00 -9.62
CA ALA A 293 -15.73 -11.38 -9.92
C ALA A 293 -14.51 -12.05 -10.58
N VAL A 294 -14.58 -13.35 -10.84
CA VAL A 294 -13.52 -14.02 -11.61
C VAL A 294 -13.42 -13.39 -13.00
N TYR A 295 -12.24 -12.95 -13.38
CA TYR A 295 -11.91 -12.39 -14.68
C TYR A 295 -10.74 -13.14 -15.31
N THR A 296 -10.53 -12.96 -16.60
CA THR A 296 -9.46 -13.61 -17.36
C THR A 296 -8.43 -12.59 -17.83
N VAL A 297 -7.17 -13.00 -17.86
CA VAL A 297 -6.05 -12.15 -18.27
C VAL A 297 -5.49 -12.64 -19.61
N PRO A 298 -5.58 -11.83 -20.68
CA PRO A 298 -5.14 -12.24 -22.00
C PRO A 298 -3.60 -12.27 -22.13
N LEU A 299 -3.07 -13.19 -22.93
CA LEU A 299 -1.64 -13.31 -23.21
C LEU A 299 -1.00 -11.97 -23.67
N GLY A 300 -1.74 -11.19 -24.41
CA GLY A 300 -1.27 -9.92 -24.98
C GLY A 300 -0.77 -8.89 -23.95
N VAL A 301 -1.13 -9.02 -22.67
CA VAL A 301 -0.64 -8.11 -21.63
C VAL A 301 0.85 -8.30 -21.31
N ILE A 302 1.41 -9.48 -21.57
CA ILE A 302 2.80 -9.80 -21.32
C ILE A 302 3.65 -9.79 -22.60
N LEU A 303 3.03 -9.56 -23.74
CA LEU A 303 3.69 -9.46 -25.06
C LEU A 303 3.87 -7.99 -25.42
N PRO A 304 5.10 -7.43 -25.33
CA PRO A 304 5.32 -6.05 -25.69
C PRO A 304 5.10 -5.83 -27.18
N ARG A 305 4.67 -4.62 -27.56
CA ARG A 305 4.65 -4.22 -28.96
C ARG A 305 6.06 -4.00 -29.47
N ASN A 306 6.29 -4.34 -30.72
CA ASN A 306 7.52 -4.07 -31.46
C ASN A 306 8.79 -4.79 -30.97
N VAL A 307 8.65 -5.81 -30.09
CA VAL A 307 9.77 -6.64 -29.63
C VAL A 307 9.31 -8.10 -29.55
N ASP A 308 9.78 -8.92 -30.47
CA ASP A 308 9.26 -10.28 -30.66
C ASP A 308 9.82 -11.34 -29.68
N ASN A 309 10.97 -11.10 -29.09
CA ASN A 309 11.69 -12.08 -28.27
C ASN A 309 11.75 -11.71 -26.77
N LEU A 310 10.87 -10.84 -26.32
CA LEU A 310 10.76 -10.39 -24.94
C LEU A 310 9.39 -10.72 -24.36
N LEU A 311 9.35 -11.13 -23.10
CA LEU A 311 8.13 -11.27 -22.29
C LEU A 311 8.27 -10.40 -21.06
N LEU A 312 7.18 -9.70 -20.67
CA LEU A 312 7.09 -8.78 -19.55
C LEU A 312 5.97 -9.24 -18.58
N PRO A 313 6.18 -10.33 -17.82
CA PRO A 313 5.12 -10.93 -17.01
C PRO A 313 4.83 -10.23 -15.67
N VAL A 314 5.65 -9.25 -15.28
CA VAL A 314 5.46 -8.44 -14.07
C VAL A 314 5.15 -6.99 -14.44
N PRO A 315 6.00 -6.28 -15.20
CA PRO A 315 5.65 -4.94 -15.67
C PRO A 315 4.70 -5.01 -16.89
N VAL A 316 3.52 -5.58 -16.66
CA VAL A 316 2.54 -5.87 -17.71
C VAL A 316 1.94 -4.63 -18.37
N SER A 317 1.21 -4.85 -19.47
CA SER A 317 0.47 -3.81 -20.17
C SER A 317 -0.90 -3.60 -19.51
N GLY A 318 -1.08 -2.44 -18.91
CA GLY A 318 -2.35 -2.06 -18.28
C GLY A 318 -2.38 -0.61 -17.81
N SER A 319 -3.58 -0.16 -17.45
CA SER A 319 -3.76 1.11 -16.75
C SER A 319 -3.30 0.98 -15.29
N HIS A 320 -3.19 2.11 -14.59
CA HIS A 320 -2.83 2.08 -13.15
C HIS A 320 -3.92 1.46 -12.26
N ILE A 321 -5.12 1.26 -12.80
CA ILE A 321 -6.26 0.59 -12.12
C ILE A 321 -6.41 -0.85 -12.60
N GLY A 322 -6.03 -1.14 -13.84
CA GLY A 322 -6.18 -2.45 -14.49
C GLY A 322 -5.20 -3.54 -14.07
#